data_346073640cf2c6abf2b33b8228734b18
#
_entry.id   346073640cf2c6abf2b33b8228734b18
#
_cell.length_a   1.000
_cell.length_b   1.000
_cell.length_c   1.000
_cell.angle_alpha   90.00
_cell.angle_beta   90.00
_cell.angle_gamma   90.00
#
_symmetry.space_group_name_H-M   'P 1'
#
loop_
_entity.id
_entity.type
_entity.pdbx_description
1 polymer ?
#
loop_
_entity_poly.entity_id
_entity_poly.type
_entity_poly.pdbx_seq_one_letter_code
_entity_poly.pdbx_strand_id
1 'polypeptide(L)'
;MTTEHHTQAGALQLRSVTKIYDAKQGQHRAVDSINLDIEAGKFVTFLGPSGCGKTTTLRMIAGFEDVTEGEITLDGQSLVSVPPEKRPMSMVFQSYALFPHLTVKDNVGFGLDYQKLPAAEREQRIADGLALMGIEQYAHRYPHQLSGGQQQRVALARALVMEPKIILFDEPLSNLDARLRLRMRSEIRALQQRLGLTAIFVTHDQSEALTMSDMIVVMSAGTIEQVGEPREIYHRPVNRFVASFMGTASFVAGTVSEVRGDRYLVATPLGDLDTAGVPGLGVGDHVELVVRAENTAVGLDAPGNEQAGEGSDVVLEATVRSAAFDGSINTYVLDTEAGTLEGRSHGMNELHAAGEKVTCVISRESLWVIPADSSEK
;
A
#
# COMPACT_ATOMS: atom_id res chain seq x y z
N MET A 1 -10.65 28.68 -23.28
CA MET A 1 -11.31 28.72 -21.98
C MET A 1 -11.52 27.27 -21.58
N THR A 2 -10.58 26.71 -20.80
CA THR A 2 -10.71 25.37 -20.22
C THR A 2 -11.76 25.45 -19.13
N THR A 3 -12.92 24.88 -19.36
CA THR A 3 -13.92 24.62 -18.33
C THR A 3 -13.26 23.72 -17.28
N GLU A 4 -12.95 24.28 -16.13
CA GLU A 4 -12.55 23.50 -14.96
C GLU A 4 -13.77 22.63 -14.55
N HIS A 5 -13.79 21.39 -15.03
CA HIS A 5 -14.72 20.39 -14.53
C HIS A 5 -14.28 20.00 -13.11
N HIS A 6 -14.78 20.72 -12.13
CA HIS A 6 -14.68 20.32 -10.72
C HIS A 6 -15.62 19.14 -10.47
N THR A 7 -15.16 17.94 -10.72
CA THR A 7 -15.82 16.75 -10.18
C THR A 7 -15.71 16.84 -8.65
N GLN A 8 -16.84 16.96 -7.96
CA GLN A 8 -16.82 17.02 -6.49
C GLN A 8 -16.45 15.64 -5.95
N ALA A 9 -15.25 15.53 -5.36
CA ALA A 9 -14.78 14.30 -4.73
C ALA A 9 -15.75 13.85 -3.62
N GLY A 10 -15.96 12.53 -3.50
CA GLY A 10 -16.85 11.96 -2.49
C GLY A 10 -16.08 11.40 -1.29
N ALA A 11 -16.65 11.56 -0.10
CA ALA A 11 -16.19 10.89 1.13
C ALA A 11 -16.90 9.55 1.28
N LEU A 12 -16.14 8.49 1.57
CA LEU A 12 -16.67 7.12 1.71
C LEU A 12 -16.50 6.64 3.16
N GLN A 13 -17.54 5.97 3.68
CA GLN A 13 -17.49 5.37 5.01
C GLN A 13 -17.94 3.91 4.93
N LEU A 14 -17.22 3.05 5.62
CA LEU A 14 -17.55 1.66 5.86
C LEU A 14 -17.82 1.49 7.36
N ARG A 15 -18.93 0.85 7.74
CA ARG A 15 -19.32 0.60 9.13
C ARG A 15 -19.66 -0.87 9.31
N SER A 16 -18.81 -1.59 10.05
CA SER A 16 -18.93 -3.02 10.36
C SER A 16 -19.20 -3.89 9.12
N VAL A 17 -18.56 -3.53 8.00
CA VAL A 17 -18.81 -4.19 6.71
C VAL A 17 -18.26 -5.61 6.74
N THR A 18 -19.15 -6.58 6.47
CA THR A 18 -18.84 -8.01 6.47
C THR A 18 -19.28 -8.64 5.16
N LYS A 19 -18.45 -9.54 4.62
CA LYS A 19 -18.78 -10.41 3.49
C LYS A 19 -18.58 -11.86 3.85
N ILE A 20 -19.64 -12.63 3.77
CA ILE A 20 -19.65 -14.08 3.98
C ILE A 20 -20.05 -14.74 2.68
N TYR A 21 -19.27 -15.72 2.25
CA TYR A 21 -19.60 -16.61 1.14
C TYR A 21 -20.02 -17.97 1.70
N ASP A 22 -21.16 -18.47 1.21
CA ASP A 22 -21.61 -19.84 1.49
C ASP A 22 -20.85 -20.81 0.58
N ALA A 23 -19.99 -21.63 1.15
CA ALA A 23 -19.26 -22.66 0.44
C ALA A 23 -19.75 -24.05 0.85
N LYS A 24 -19.58 -25.07 -0.02
CA LYS A 24 -19.93 -26.48 0.27
C LYS A 24 -19.25 -27.03 1.53
N GLN A 25 -18.21 -26.39 2.02
CA GLN A 25 -17.42 -26.77 3.21
C GLN A 25 -17.68 -25.87 4.42
N GLY A 26 -18.69 -25.02 4.41
CA GLY A 26 -19.02 -24.06 5.49
C GLY A 26 -18.96 -22.61 5.02
N GLN A 27 -19.25 -21.71 5.95
CA GLN A 27 -19.21 -20.26 5.68
C GLN A 27 -17.76 -19.77 5.68
N HIS A 28 -17.39 -18.99 4.68
CA HIS A 28 -16.10 -18.31 4.60
C HIS A 28 -16.29 -16.80 4.73
N ARG A 29 -15.73 -16.20 5.78
CA ARG A 29 -15.68 -14.74 5.96
C ARG A 29 -14.52 -14.20 5.14
N ALA A 30 -14.81 -13.60 4.02
CA ALA A 30 -13.81 -12.95 3.18
C ALA A 30 -13.47 -11.54 3.66
N VAL A 31 -14.42 -10.87 4.33
CA VAL A 31 -14.25 -9.57 5.01
C VAL A 31 -15.03 -9.64 6.32
N ASP A 32 -14.41 -9.22 7.42
CA ASP A 32 -14.96 -9.35 8.77
C ASP A 32 -15.00 -8.00 9.50
N SER A 33 -16.20 -7.44 9.58
CA SER A 33 -16.54 -6.23 10.37
C SER A 33 -15.59 -5.05 10.22
N ILE A 34 -15.18 -4.73 8.99
CA ILE A 34 -14.26 -3.62 8.74
C ILE A 34 -14.94 -2.26 8.92
N ASN A 35 -14.20 -1.35 9.55
CA ASN A 35 -14.58 0.05 9.74
C ASN A 35 -13.52 0.95 9.11
N LEU A 36 -13.91 1.90 8.27
CA LEU A 36 -12.99 2.78 7.57
C LEU A 36 -13.67 4.08 7.17
N ASP A 37 -12.98 5.19 7.37
CA ASP A 37 -13.34 6.52 6.87
C ASP A 37 -12.33 6.94 5.80
N ILE A 38 -12.83 7.29 4.62
CA ILE A 38 -12.05 7.80 3.49
C ILE A 38 -12.51 9.21 3.18
N GLU A 39 -11.63 10.17 3.42
CA GLU A 39 -11.90 11.58 3.13
C GLU A 39 -11.94 11.83 1.61
N ALA A 40 -12.74 12.83 1.21
CA ALA A 40 -12.82 13.27 -0.18
C ALA A 40 -11.45 13.75 -0.69
N GLY A 41 -11.11 13.38 -1.93
CA GLY A 41 -9.87 13.77 -2.59
C GLY A 41 -8.62 13.02 -2.16
N LYS A 42 -8.71 12.06 -1.25
CA LYS A 42 -7.57 11.22 -0.82
C LYS A 42 -7.30 10.06 -1.79
N PHE A 43 -6.04 9.69 -1.88
CA PHE A 43 -5.59 8.46 -2.53
C PHE A 43 -5.38 7.40 -1.44
N VAL A 44 -6.24 6.40 -1.40
CA VAL A 44 -6.24 5.34 -0.37
C VAL A 44 -5.87 4.01 -0.99
N THR A 45 -4.89 3.33 -0.41
CA THR A 45 -4.47 2.01 -0.89
C THR A 45 -4.84 0.92 0.09
N PHE A 46 -5.61 -0.08 -0.38
CA PHE A 46 -5.78 -1.36 0.30
C PHE A 46 -4.59 -2.26 -0.04
N LEU A 47 -3.82 -2.62 0.95
CA LEU A 47 -2.59 -3.40 0.83
C LEU A 47 -2.68 -4.66 1.71
N GLY A 48 -2.14 -5.79 1.24
CA GLY A 48 -2.13 -7.04 1.99
C GLY A 48 -1.85 -8.26 1.10
N PRO A 49 -1.66 -9.44 1.67
CA PRO A 49 -1.42 -10.67 0.93
C PRO A 49 -2.62 -11.07 0.05
N SER A 50 -2.40 -12.00 -0.87
CA SER A 50 -3.48 -12.53 -1.71
C SER A 50 -4.55 -13.22 -0.84
N GLY A 51 -5.82 -12.96 -1.15
CA GLY A 51 -6.95 -13.55 -0.42
C GLY A 51 -7.32 -12.86 0.90
N CYS A 52 -6.68 -11.75 1.31
CA CYS A 52 -7.01 -11.04 2.56
C CYS A 52 -8.27 -10.15 2.49
N GLY A 53 -9.03 -10.13 1.40
CA GLY A 53 -10.29 -9.39 1.31
C GLY A 53 -10.27 -8.06 0.54
N LYS A 54 -9.12 -7.56 0.06
CA LYS A 54 -8.98 -6.27 -0.66
C LYS A 54 -9.93 -6.13 -1.85
N THR A 55 -9.83 -7.05 -2.83
CA THR A 55 -10.68 -7.04 -4.03
C THR A 55 -12.15 -7.22 -3.70
N THR A 56 -12.46 -8.06 -2.69
CA THR A 56 -13.83 -8.24 -2.21
C THR A 56 -14.39 -6.93 -1.64
N THR A 57 -13.62 -6.22 -0.82
CA THR A 57 -13.99 -4.91 -0.29
C THR A 57 -14.19 -3.90 -1.41
N LEU A 58 -13.26 -3.85 -2.38
CA LEU A 58 -13.37 -2.95 -3.52
C LEU A 58 -14.65 -3.24 -4.33
N ARG A 59 -14.98 -4.51 -4.56
CA ARG A 59 -16.17 -4.94 -5.29
C ARG A 59 -17.47 -4.63 -4.54
N MET A 60 -17.48 -4.74 -3.20
CA MET A 60 -18.62 -4.29 -2.39
C MET A 60 -18.82 -2.77 -2.52
N ILE A 61 -17.75 -1.98 -2.49
CA ILE A 61 -17.81 -0.53 -2.72
C ILE A 61 -18.35 -0.24 -4.13
N ALA A 62 -17.89 -0.95 -5.15
CA ALA A 62 -18.34 -0.81 -6.53
C ALA A 62 -19.77 -1.32 -6.78
N GLY A 63 -20.30 -2.17 -5.90
CA GLY A 63 -21.61 -2.80 -6.04
C GLY A 63 -21.64 -4.06 -6.90
N PHE A 64 -20.48 -4.63 -7.20
CA PHE A 64 -20.36 -5.93 -7.88
C PHE A 64 -20.47 -7.13 -6.91
N GLU A 65 -20.40 -6.85 -5.61
CA GLU A 65 -20.62 -7.81 -4.54
C GLU A 65 -21.56 -7.20 -3.50
N ASP A 66 -22.51 -7.99 -3.02
CA ASP A 66 -23.42 -7.57 -1.98
C ASP A 66 -22.72 -7.59 -0.61
N VAL A 67 -23.01 -6.62 0.21
CA VAL A 67 -22.63 -6.59 1.62
C VAL A 67 -23.51 -7.57 2.39
N THR A 68 -22.92 -8.47 3.19
CA THR A 68 -23.68 -9.40 4.02
C THR A 68 -24.20 -8.71 5.29
N GLU A 69 -23.33 -7.92 5.95
CA GLU A 69 -23.67 -7.16 7.14
C GLU A 69 -22.95 -5.81 7.11
N GLY A 70 -23.51 -4.82 7.79
CA GLY A 70 -22.92 -3.48 7.87
C GLY A 70 -23.40 -2.54 6.77
N GLU A 71 -22.72 -1.40 6.64
CA GLU A 71 -23.13 -0.32 5.75
C GLU A 71 -21.95 0.33 5.04
N ILE A 72 -22.16 0.71 3.78
CA ILE A 72 -21.26 1.55 2.99
C ILE A 72 -22.02 2.81 2.61
N THR A 73 -21.48 3.99 2.95
CA THR A 73 -22.08 5.27 2.60
C THR A 73 -21.12 6.14 1.79
N LEU A 74 -21.65 6.91 0.86
CA LEU A 74 -20.94 7.93 0.09
C LEU A 74 -21.62 9.28 0.36
N ASP A 75 -20.88 10.25 0.87
CA ASP A 75 -21.39 11.57 1.29
C ASP A 75 -22.62 11.44 2.23
N GLY A 76 -22.59 10.43 3.12
CA GLY A 76 -23.70 10.13 4.05
C GLY A 76 -24.89 9.39 3.44
N GLN A 77 -24.85 9.05 2.15
CA GLN A 77 -25.92 8.29 1.50
C GLN A 77 -25.54 6.81 1.38
N SER A 78 -26.42 5.92 1.79
CA SER A 78 -26.19 4.46 1.73
C SER A 78 -26.07 3.97 0.29
N LEU A 79 -25.08 3.11 0.05
CA LEU A 79 -24.85 2.45 -1.23
C LEU A 79 -25.32 0.98 -1.26
N VAL A 80 -25.72 0.39 -0.13
CA VAL A 80 -25.94 -1.06 -0.02
C VAL A 80 -27.00 -1.55 -1.02
N SER A 81 -28.08 -0.78 -1.25
CA SER A 81 -29.13 -1.11 -2.22
C SER A 81 -28.98 -0.44 -3.59
N VAL A 82 -27.89 0.30 -3.80
CA VAL A 82 -27.66 1.01 -5.06
C VAL A 82 -26.90 0.10 -6.03
N PRO A 83 -27.48 -0.25 -7.20
CA PRO A 83 -26.80 -1.10 -8.16
C PRO A 83 -25.58 -0.38 -8.78
N PRO A 84 -24.58 -1.16 -9.31
CA PRO A 84 -23.29 -0.63 -9.76
C PRO A 84 -23.39 0.54 -10.74
N GLU A 85 -24.29 0.45 -11.72
CA GLU A 85 -24.47 1.45 -12.80
C GLU A 85 -25.05 2.78 -12.29
N LYS A 86 -25.57 2.83 -11.05
CA LYS A 86 -26.10 4.04 -10.43
C LYS A 86 -25.17 4.64 -9.37
N ARG A 87 -24.06 3.95 -9.06
CA ARG A 87 -23.06 4.49 -8.12
C ARG A 87 -22.21 5.55 -8.83
N PRO A 88 -21.98 6.72 -8.23
CA PRO A 88 -21.17 7.78 -8.86
C PRO A 88 -19.66 7.47 -8.76
N MET A 89 -19.26 6.31 -9.24
CA MET A 89 -17.88 5.83 -9.23
C MET A 89 -17.58 5.03 -10.48
N SER A 90 -16.30 4.97 -10.84
CA SER A 90 -15.82 4.19 -11.98
C SER A 90 -14.73 3.22 -11.52
N MET A 91 -14.61 2.08 -12.20
CA MET A 91 -13.63 1.05 -11.86
C MET A 91 -12.69 0.75 -13.04
N VAL A 92 -11.40 0.69 -12.73
CA VAL A 92 -10.33 0.22 -13.62
C VAL A 92 -9.92 -1.17 -13.14
N PHE A 93 -10.17 -2.17 -13.98
CA PHE A 93 -9.89 -3.58 -13.69
C PHE A 93 -8.44 -3.95 -14.01
N GLN A 94 -7.95 -4.99 -13.39
CA GLN A 94 -6.62 -5.57 -13.61
C GLN A 94 -6.32 -5.90 -15.08
N SER A 95 -7.31 -6.43 -15.82
CA SER A 95 -7.20 -6.75 -17.24
C SER A 95 -7.54 -5.58 -18.16
N TYR A 96 -7.71 -4.35 -17.59
CA TYR A 96 -8.23 -3.16 -18.27
C TYR A 96 -9.66 -3.31 -18.82
N ALA A 97 -10.14 -4.52 -19.05
CA ALA A 97 -11.48 -4.88 -19.53
C ALA A 97 -11.94 -4.03 -20.74
N LEU A 98 -11.04 -3.79 -21.69
CA LEU A 98 -11.37 -3.08 -22.93
C LEU A 98 -12.19 -4.00 -23.84
N PHE A 99 -13.18 -3.42 -24.50
CA PHE A 99 -13.99 -4.12 -25.50
C PHE A 99 -13.14 -4.32 -26.77
N PRO A 100 -12.76 -5.56 -27.12
CA PRO A 100 -11.78 -5.80 -28.18
C PRO A 100 -12.31 -5.48 -29.60
N HIS A 101 -13.62 -5.44 -29.75
CA HIS A 101 -14.33 -5.16 -30.99
C HIS A 101 -14.67 -3.67 -31.18
N LEU A 102 -14.40 -2.83 -30.19
CA LEU A 102 -14.60 -1.39 -30.23
C LEU A 102 -13.28 -0.65 -30.44
N THR A 103 -13.31 0.49 -31.12
CA THR A 103 -12.16 1.39 -31.25
C THR A 103 -11.82 2.02 -29.87
N VAL A 104 -10.67 2.69 -29.76
CA VAL A 104 -10.31 3.48 -28.56
C VAL A 104 -11.40 4.53 -28.27
N LYS A 105 -11.84 5.29 -29.28
CA LYS A 105 -12.91 6.30 -29.15
C LYS A 105 -14.20 5.67 -28.61
N ASP A 106 -14.61 4.53 -29.16
CA ASP A 106 -15.85 3.86 -28.78
C ASP A 106 -15.72 3.23 -27.38
N ASN A 107 -14.55 2.70 -27.03
CA ASN A 107 -14.28 2.23 -25.68
C ASN A 107 -14.43 3.35 -24.64
N VAL A 108 -13.84 4.53 -24.92
CA VAL A 108 -13.94 5.69 -24.03
C VAL A 108 -15.38 6.19 -23.92
N GLY A 109 -16.12 6.24 -25.02
CA GLY A 109 -17.50 6.72 -25.07
C GLY A 109 -18.56 5.73 -24.58
N PHE A 110 -18.19 4.46 -24.35
CA PHE A 110 -19.17 3.38 -24.12
C PHE A 110 -20.11 3.66 -22.92
N GLY A 111 -19.58 4.14 -21.80
CA GLY A 111 -20.39 4.45 -20.63
C GLY A 111 -21.33 5.63 -20.83
N LEU A 112 -20.95 6.61 -21.67
CA LEU A 112 -21.75 7.80 -21.95
C LEU A 112 -23.04 7.48 -22.72
N ASP A 113 -23.10 6.35 -23.44
CA ASP A 113 -24.28 5.93 -24.18
C ASP A 113 -25.49 5.68 -23.27
N TYR A 114 -25.24 5.40 -21.98
CA TYR A 114 -26.28 5.18 -20.97
C TYR A 114 -26.72 6.46 -20.24
N GLN A 115 -26.00 7.61 -20.41
CA GLN A 115 -26.29 8.87 -19.75
C GLN A 115 -27.30 9.76 -20.48
N LYS A 116 -27.74 9.37 -21.67
CA LYS A 116 -28.70 10.17 -22.54
C LYS A 116 -28.21 11.60 -22.77
N LEU A 117 -26.91 11.81 -22.96
CA LEU A 117 -26.32 13.12 -23.27
C LEU A 117 -26.64 13.57 -24.69
N PRO A 118 -26.71 14.91 -24.95
CA PRO A 118 -26.69 15.44 -26.30
C PRO A 118 -25.45 14.97 -27.08
N ALA A 119 -25.59 14.66 -28.35
CA ALA A 119 -24.49 14.11 -29.16
C ALA A 119 -23.23 14.99 -29.15
N ALA A 120 -23.39 16.31 -29.20
CA ALA A 120 -22.27 17.25 -29.15
C ALA A 120 -21.53 17.20 -27.80
N GLU A 121 -22.24 17.09 -26.68
CA GLU A 121 -21.65 16.97 -25.35
C GLU A 121 -20.91 15.63 -25.17
N ARG A 122 -21.53 14.53 -25.65
CA ARG A 122 -20.88 13.20 -25.65
C ARG A 122 -19.55 13.23 -26.44
N GLU A 123 -19.55 13.77 -27.66
CA GLU A 123 -18.34 13.88 -28.47
C GLU A 123 -17.28 14.76 -27.81
N GLN A 124 -17.68 15.85 -27.17
CA GLN A 124 -16.75 16.72 -26.45
C GLN A 124 -16.10 15.98 -25.25
N ARG A 125 -16.89 15.30 -24.42
CA ARG A 125 -16.36 14.52 -23.28
C ARG A 125 -15.39 13.43 -23.73
N ILE A 126 -15.69 12.74 -24.84
CA ILE A 126 -14.77 11.74 -25.41
C ILE A 126 -13.46 12.40 -25.84
N ALA A 127 -13.54 13.53 -26.56
CA ALA A 127 -12.35 14.26 -27.02
C ALA A 127 -11.50 14.74 -25.84
N ASP A 128 -12.13 15.29 -24.80
CA ASP A 128 -11.47 15.75 -23.59
C ASP A 128 -10.80 14.58 -22.83
N GLY A 129 -11.46 13.43 -22.73
CA GLY A 129 -10.91 12.23 -22.11
C GLY A 129 -9.71 11.66 -22.86
N LEU A 130 -9.74 11.66 -24.20
CA LEU A 130 -8.63 11.25 -25.06
C LEU A 130 -7.45 12.21 -24.90
N ALA A 131 -7.70 13.53 -24.93
CA ALA A 131 -6.69 14.57 -24.75
C ALA A 131 -6.07 14.53 -23.35
N LEU A 132 -6.88 14.33 -22.29
CA LEU A 132 -6.43 14.19 -20.91
C LEU A 132 -5.38 13.09 -20.75
N MET A 133 -5.53 11.98 -21.50
CA MET A 133 -4.64 10.82 -21.48
C MET A 133 -3.55 10.85 -22.57
N GLY A 134 -3.56 11.84 -23.49
CA GLY A 134 -2.62 11.96 -24.60
C GLY A 134 -2.69 10.80 -25.59
N ILE A 135 -3.90 10.34 -25.92
CA ILE A 135 -4.15 9.18 -26.79
C ILE A 135 -5.05 9.49 -28.00
N GLU A 136 -5.23 10.78 -28.37
CA GLU A 136 -6.08 11.23 -29.48
C GLU A 136 -5.69 10.58 -30.80
N GLN A 137 -4.38 10.44 -31.04
CA GLN A 137 -3.83 9.83 -32.27
C GLN A 137 -4.17 8.35 -32.40
N TYR A 138 -4.66 7.70 -31.33
CA TYR A 138 -5.06 6.30 -31.34
C TYR A 138 -6.58 6.10 -31.38
N ALA A 139 -7.37 7.16 -31.48
CA ALA A 139 -8.83 7.13 -31.37
C ALA A 139 -9.51 6.07 -32.27
N HIS A 140 -8.96 5.82 -33.45
CA HIS A 140 -9.49 4.86 -34.41
C HIS A 140 -8.85 3.48 -34.39
N ARG A 141 -7.89 3.24 -33.44
CA ARG A 141 -7.28 1.92 -33.27
C ARG A 141 -8.13 1.03 -32.39
N TYR A 142 -7.91 -0.28 -32.51
CA TYR A 142 -8.47 -1.30 -31.64
C TYR A 142 -7.51 -1.65 -30.50
N PRO A 143 -7.99 -2.19 -29.37
CA PRO A 143 -7.15 -2.53 -28.21
C PRO A 143 -5.93 -3.41 -28.54
N HIS A 144 -6.08 -4.40 -29.43
CA HIS A 144 -4.99 -5.30 -29.82
C HIS A 144 -3.85 -4.61 -30.59
N GLN A 145 -4.05 -3.37 -31.06
CA GLN A 145 -3.05 -2.56 -31.76
C GLN A 145 -2.30 -1.61 -30.83
N LEU A 146 -2.52 -1.72 -29.51
CA LEU A 146 -1.97 -0.85 -28.49
C LEU A 146 -1.01 -1.62 -27.56
N SER A 147 0.01 -0.92 -27.06
CA SER A 147 0.82 -1.43 -25.94
C SER A 147 0.03 -1.47 -24.64
N GLY A 148 0.48 -2.26 -23.64
CA GLY A 148 -0.19 -2.36 -22.34
C GLY A 148 -0.41 -1.00 -21.66
N GLY A 149 0.60 -0.11 -21.67
CA GLY A 149 0.44 1.24 -21.14
C GLY A 149 -0.55 2.12 -21.90
N GLN A 150 -0.67 1.94 -23.24
CA GLN A 150 -1.71 2.62 -24.02
C GLN A 150 -3.10 2.07 -23.69
N GLN A 151 -3.25 0.75 -23.55
CA GLN A 151 -4.51 0.14 -23.12
C GLN A 151 -4.94 0.64 -21.74
N GLN A 152 -4.01 0.77 -20.81
CA GLN A 152 -4.26 1.32 -19.47
C GLN A 152 -4.77 2.77 -19.55
N ARG A 153 -4.14 3.63 -20.37
CA ARG A 153 -4.60 5.02 -20.60
C ARG A 153 -6.01 5.07 -21.20
N VAL A 154 -6.35 4.13 -22.09
CA VAL A 154 -7.72 4.00 -22.61
C VAL A 154 -8.70 3.63 -21.50
N ALA A 155 -8.35 2.68 -20.63
CA ALA A 155 -9.18 2.29 -19.49
C ALA A 155 -9.38 3.45 -18.50
N LEU A 156 -8.32 4.24 -18.24
CA LEU A 156 -8.40 5.45 -17.43
C LEU A 156 -9.30 6.51 -18.07
N ALA A 157 -9.13 6.79 -19.37
CA ALA A 157 -9.99 7.72 -20.11
C ALA A 157 -11.46 7.29 -20.01
N ARG A 158 -11.76 6.01 -20.24
CA ARG A 158 -13.11 5.44 -20.13
C ARG A 158 -13.72 5.62 -18.73
N ALA A 159 -12.91 5.48 -17.70
CA ALA A 159 -13.36 5.67 -16.31
C ALA A 159 -13.63 7.14 -16.00
N LEU A 160 -12.79 8.05 -16.50
CA LEU A 160 -12.83 9.48 -16.17
C LEU A 160 -13.88 10.27 -16.93
N VAL A 161 -14.24 9.89 -18.19
CA VAL A 161 -15.29 10.59 -18.95
C VAL A 161 -16.67 10.50 -18.30
N MET A 162 -16.84 9.56 -17.39
CA MET A 162 -18.07 9.41 -16.58
C MET A 162 -18.18 10.46 -15.46
N GLU A 163 -17.12 11.26 -15.21
CA GLU A 163 -17.02 12.25 -14.13
C GLU A 163 -17.37 11.65 -12.75
N PRO A 164 -16.67 10.56 -12.34
CA PRO A 164 -16.99 9.88 -11.09
C PRO A 164 -16.55 10.71 -9.88
N LYS A 165 -17.24 10.56 -8.72
CA LYS A 165 -16.78 11.09 -7.44
C LYS A 165 -15.61 10.27 -6.87
N ILE A 166 -15.59 8.95 -7.15
CA ILE A 166 -14.56 8.01 -6.72
C ILE A 166 -14.09 7.18 -7.90
N ILE A 167 -12.77 7.00 -8.01
CA ILE A 167 -12.18 6.05 -8.96
C ILE A 167 -11.59 4.86 -8.19
N LEU A 168 -11.96 3.65 -8.62
CA LEU A 168 -11.56 2.38 -8.03
C LEU A 168 -10.56 1.68 -8.95
N PHE A 169 -9.46 1.19 -8.39
CA PHE A 169 -8.41 0.48 -9.11
C PHE A 169 -8.21 -0.93 -8.52
N ASP A 170 -8.48 -1.97 -9.30
CA ASP A 170 -8.25 -3.36 -8.93
C ASP A 170 -6.96 -3.87 -9.57
N GLU A 171 -5.83 -3.77 -8.86
CA GLU A 171 -4.47 -4.15 -9.30
C GLU A 171 -4.09 -3.65 -10.71
N PRO A 172 -4.26 -2.37 -11.04
CA PRO A 172 -4.17 -1.89 -12.43
C PRO A 172 -2.76 -1.94 -13.01
N LEU A 173 -1.72 -2.12 -12.19
CA LEU A 173 -0.31 -2.09 -12.59
C LEU A 173 0.35 -3.48 -12.65
N SER A 174 -0.35 -4.54 -12.24
CA SER A 174 0.20 -5.90 -12.11
C SER A 174 0.70 -6.50 -13.42
N ASN A 175 0.07 -6.13 -14.55
CA ASN A 175 0.39 -6.66 -15.89
C ASN A 175 1.46 -5.85 -16.64
N LEU A 176 2.10 -4.88 -16.00
CA LEU A 176 3.11 -4.02 -16.61
C LEU A 176 4.53 -4.43 -16.23
N ASP A 177 5.47 -4.20 -17.15
CA ASP A 177 6.90 -4.30 -16.83
C ASP A 177 7.32 -3.25 -15.78
N ALA A 178 8.45 -3.48 -15.10
CA ALA A 178 8.90 -2.64 -13.99
C ALA A 178 9.09 -1.16 -14.38
N ARG A 179 9.64 -0.88 -15.57
CA ARG A 179 9.89 0.50 -16.03
C ARG A 179 8.60 1.23 -16.34
N LEU A 180 7.66 0.56 -16.99
CA LEU A 180 6.35 1.11 -17.32
C LEU A 180 5.52 1.31 -16.05
N ARG A 181 5.58 0.36 -15.11
CA ARG A 181 4.92 0.46 -13.81
C ARG A 181 5.32 1.72 -13.05
N LEU A 182 6.63 2.03 -12.95
CA LEU A 182 7.11 3.25 -12.30
C LEU A 182 6.55 4.53 -12.93
N ARG A 183 6.49 4.59 -14.27
CA ARG A 183 5.90 5.74 -14.97
C ARG A 183 4.41 5.87 -14.71
N MET A 184 3.68 4.77 -14.79
CA MET A 184 2.24 4.75 -14.59
C MET A 184 1.84 5.11 -13.15
N ARG A 185 2.62 4.73 -12.14
CA ARG A 185 2.44 5.20 -10.74
C ARG A 185 2.42 6.73 -10.69
N SER A 186 3.45 7.36 -11.23
CA SER A 186 3.56 8.83 -11.22
C SER A 186 2.45 9.49 -12.02
N GLU A 187 2.07 8.93 -13.17
CA GLU A 187 0.99 9.46 -14.02
C GLU A 187 -0.37 9.37 -13.32
N ILE A 188 -0.71 8.23 -12.71
CA ILE A 188 -1.98 8.04 -11.99
C ILE A 188 -2.06 8.98 -10.79
N ARG A 189 -0.97 9.11 -10.00
CA ARG A 189 -0.95 10.00 -8.85
C ARG A 189 -1.09 11.47 -9.26
N ALA A 190 -0.34 11.91 -10.25
CA ALA A 190 -0.43 13.28 -10.78
C ALA A 190 -1.82 13.59 -11.35
N LEU A 191 -2.44 12.62 -12.02
CA LEU A 191 -3.79 12.73 -12.54
C LEU A 191 -4.82 12.91 -11.43
N GLN A 192 -4.76 12.04 -10.39
CA GLN A 192 -5.65 12.10 -9.25
C GLN A 192 -5.52 13.46 -8.51
N GLN A 193 -4.30 13.95 -8.28
CA GLN A 193 -4.05 15.25 -7.66
C GLN A 193 -4.61 16.41 -8.50
N ARG A 194 -4.38 16.38 -9.82
CA ARG A 194 -4.88 17.41 -10.73
C ARG A 194 -6.40 17.49 -10.78
N LEU A 195 -7.07 16.33 -10.70
CA LEU A 195 -8.53 16.25 -10.75
C LEU A 195 -9.19 16.36 -9.37
N GLY A 196 -8.42 16.24 -8.28
CA GLY A 196 -8.93 16.27 -6.92
C GLY A 196 -9.86 15.10 -6.58
N LEU A 197 -9.79 13.97 -7.32
CA LEU A 197 -10.68 12.83 -7.14
C LEU A 197 -10.33 12.00 -5.91
N THR A 198 -11.32 11.36 -5.29
CA THR A 198 -11.05 10.26 -4.35
C THR A 198 -10.65 9.03 -5.12
N ALA A 199 -9.53 8.41 -4.77
CA ALA A 199 -9.04 7.19 -5.40
C ALA A 199 -8.89 6.07 -4.38
N ILE A 200 -9.39 4.87 -4.72
CA ILE A 200 -9.19 3.65 -3.94
C ILE A 200 -8.42 2.67 -4.83
N PHE A 201 -7.26 2.27 -4.36
CA PHE A 201 -6.30 1.46 -5.10
C PHE A 201 -6.03 0.15 -4.37
N VAL A 202 -6.19 -0.97 -5.04
CA VAL A 202 -5.86 -2.30 -4.51
C VAL A 202 -4.53 -2.75 -5.11
N THR A 203 -3.61 -3.18 -4.27
CA THR A 203 -2.34 -3.77 -4.68
C THR A 203 -1.81 -4.75 -3.62
N HIS A 204 -0.87 -5.57 -4.02
CA HIS A 204 0.00 -6.34 -3.12
C HIS A 204 1.45 -5.80 -3.13
N ASP A 205 1.74 -4.77 -3.92
CA ASP A 205 3.07 -4.14 -4.03
C ASP A 205 3.20 -3.00 -3.01
N GLN A 206 4.09 -3.21 -2.01
CA GLN A 206 4.38 -2.23 -0.95
C GLN A 206 4.90 -0.91 -1.50
N SER A 207 5.73 -0.96 -2.54
CA SER A 207 6.33 0.22 -3.15
C SER A 207 5.27 1.09 -3.84
N GLU A 208 4.21 0.48 -4.41
CA GLU A 208 3.04 1.22 -4.92
C GLU A 208 2.32 1.94 -3.79
N ALA A 209 1.99 1.22 -2.72
CA ALA A 209 1.31 1.79 -1.56
C ALA A 209 2.11 2.94 -0.93
N LEU A 210 3.40 2.74 -0.67
CA LEU A 210 4.25 3.75 -0.03
C LEU A 210 4.45 5.02 -0.88
N THR A 211 4.46 4.89 -2.22
CA THR A 211 4.79 6.03 -3.11
C THR A 211 3.58 6.79 -3.62
N MET A 212 2.40 6.18 -3.63
CA MET A 212 1.21 6.79 -4.24
C MET A 212 0.18 7.29 -3.23
N SER A 213 0.16 6.75 -2.01
CA SER A 213 -0.97 6.91 -1.09
C SER A 213 -0.86 8.13 -0.19
N ASP A 214 -2.00 8.72 0.14
CA ASP A 214 -2.17 9.59 1.29
C ASP A 214 -2.48 8.76 2.55
N MET A 215 -3.12 7.58 2.38
CA MET A 215 -3.49 6.66 3.44
C MET A 215 -3.35 5.22 2.94
N ILE A 216 -2.77 4.36 3.76
CA ILE A 216 -2.67 2.91 3.52
C ILE A 216 -3.56 2.19 4.52
N VAL A 217 -4.31 1.21 4.01
CA VAL A 217 -5.13 0.27 4.78
C VAL A 217 -4.48 -1.11 4.64
N VAL A 218 -3.76 -1.55 5.66
CA VAL A 218 -3.15 -2.88 5.69
C VAL A 218 -4.17 -3.90 6.12
N MET A 219 -4.39 -4.92 5.29
CA MET A 219 -5.38 -5.97 5.53
C MET A 219 -4.74 -7.35 5.67
N SER A 220 -5.28 -8.15 6.58
CA SER A 220 -4.93 -9.56 6.77
C SER A 220 -6.18 -10.35 7.13
N ALA A 221 -6.33 -11.55 6.57
CA ALA A 221 -7.40 -12.51 6.91
C ALA A 221 -8.82 -11.91 7.02
N GLY A 222 -9.15 -10.96 6.16
CA GLY A 222 -10.48 -10.30 6.12
C GLY A 222 -10.63 -9.10 7.05
N THR A 223 -9.63 -8.76 7.85
CA THR A 223 -9.63 -7.65 8.82
C THR A 223 -8.67 -6.54 8.43
N ILE A 224 -8.85 -5.36 9.01
CA ILE A 224 -7.89 -4.25 8.92
C ILE A 224 -6.92 -4.38 10.10
N GLU A 225 -5.63 -4.51 9.80
CA GLU A 225 -4.56 -4.56 10.79
C GLU A 225 -4.12 -3.15 11.23
N GLN A 226 -3.92 -2.26 10.25
CA GLN A 226 -3.52 -0.88 10.52
C GLN A 226 -4.00 0.04 9.40
N VAL A 227 -4.36 1.28 9.78
CA VAL A 227 -4.65 2.38 8.87
C VAL A 227 -3.78 3.56 9.27
N GLY A 228 -3.13 4.20 8.30
CA GLY A 228 -2.30 5.37 8.58
C GLY A 228 -1.63 5.93 7.32
N GLU A 229 -0.85 6.98 7.51
CA GLU A 229 -0.01 7.53 6.45
C GLU A 229 1.14 6.56 6.11
N PRO A 230 1.70 6.59 4.87
CA PRO A 230 2.75 5.67 4.46
C PRO A 230 3.94 5.61 5.42
N ARG A 231 4.40 6.76 5.93
CA ARG A 231 5.51 6.83 6.88
C ARG A 231 5.15 6.21 8.23
N GLU A 232 3.93 6.43 8.70
CA GLU A 232 3.45 5.86 9.95
C GLU A 232 3.40 4.33 9.89
N ILE A 233 2.77 3.77 8.85
CA ILE A 233 2.70 2.32 8.63
C ILE A 233 4.09 1.69 8.59
N TYR A 234 5.07 2.34 7.95
CA TYR A 234 6.41 1.82 7.78
C TYR A 234 7.26 1.90 9.06
N HIS A 235 7.27 3.07 9.74
CA HIS A 235 8.12 3.32 10.90
C HIS A 235 7.48 2.99 12.24
N ARG A 236 6.14 2.91 12.30
CA ARG A 236 5.36 2.69 13.52
C ARG A 236 4.34 1.56 13.35
N PRO A 237 4.78 0.36 12.95
CA PRO A 237 3.87 -0.77 12.80
C PRO A 237 3.25 -1.13 14.16
N VAL A 238 1.96 -1.52 14.15
CA VAL A 238 1.24 -1.86 15.38
C VAL A 238 1.52 -3.28 15.85
N ASN A 239 1.98 -4.17 14.96
CA ASN A 239 2.26 -5.56 15.25
C ASN A 239 3.33 -6.14 14.31
N ARG A 240 3.75 -7.38 14.61
CA ARG A 240 4.74 -8.12 13.84
C ARG A 240 4.33 -8.35 12.37
N PHE A 241 3.03 -8.60 12.13
CA PHE A 241 2.54 -8.79 10.76
C PHE A 241 2.78 -7.54 9.91
N VAL A 242 2.34 -6.37 10.39
CA VAL A 242 2.54 -5.11 9.64
C VAL A 242 4.02 -4.81 9.46
N ALA A 243 4.84 -4.99 10.51
CA ALA A 243 6.29 -4.78 10.44
C ALA A 243 6.94 -5.64 9.35
N SER A 244 6.64 -6.94 9.32
CA SER A 244 7.19 -7.90 8.35
C SER A 244 6.65 -7.69 6.95
N PHE A 245 5.36 -7.33 6.85
CA PHE A 245 4.69 -7.16 5.56
C PHE A 245 5.13 -5.85 4.88
N MET A 246 5.50 -4.81 5.61
CA MET A 246 5.87 -3.49 5.06
C MET A 246 7.37 -3.32 4.75
N GLY A 247 8.10 -4.40 4.61
CA GLY A 247 9.51 -4.37 4.26
C GLY A 247 10.33 -5.37 5.08
N THR A 248 11.64 -5.36 4.87
CA THR A 248 12.55 -6.25 5.56
C THR A 248 12.74 -5.79 7.01
N ALA A 249 12.32 -6.61 7.97
CA ALA A 249 12.43 -6.34 9.39
C ALA A 249 12.94 -7.56 10.16
N SER A 250 13.90 -7.33 11.04
CA SER A 250 14.32 -8.29 12.07
C SER A 250 13.67 -7.93 13.40
N PHE A 251 13.56 -8.91 14.29
CA PHE A 251 12.91 -8.73 15.57
C PHE A 251 13.85 -9.16 16.70
N VAL A 252 14.06 -8.27 17.67
CA VAL A 252 14.84 -8.55 18.87
C VAL A 252 13.90 -8.62 20.04
N ALA A 253 13.84 -9.79 20.69
CA ALA A 253 13.01 -9.99 21.87
C ALA A 253 13.50 -9.14 23.05
N GLY A 254 12.57 -8.62 23.85
CA GLY A 254 12.87 -7.84 25.02
C GLY A 254 11.75 -7.86 26.06
N THR A 255 12.01 -7.21 27.18
CA THR A 255 11.01 -7.01 28.25
C THR A 255 11.05 -5.55 28.67
N VAL A 256 9.90 -4.92 28.80
CA VAL A 256 9.79 -3.53 29.26
C VAL A 256 10.23 -3.46 30.73
N SER A 257 11.30 -2.74 31.02
CA SER A 257 11.82 -2.51 32.38
C SER A 257 11.31 -1.21 33.00
N GLU A 258 11.04 -0.19 32.18
CA GLU A 258 10.51 1.12 32.61
C GLU A 258 9.66 1.75 31.52
N VAL A 259 8.60 2.49 31.91
CA VAL A 259 7.74 3.28 31.03
C VAL A 259 7.97 4.76 31.28
N ARG A 260 8.32 5.54 30.25
CA ARG A 260 8.65 6.96 30.29
C ARG A 260 7.79 7.77 29.30
N GLY A 261 6.50 7.93 29.63
CA GLY A 261 5.55 8.60 28.73
C GLY A 261 5.25 7.74 27.50
N ASP A 262 5.72 8.17 26.33
CA ASP A 262 5.62 7.49 25.03
C ASP A 262 6.86 6.64 24.69
N ARG A 263 7.82 6.56 25.60
CA ARG A 263 9.05 5.77 25.45
C ARG A 263 9.13 4.65 26.48
N TYR A 264 9.85 3.62 26.11
CA TYR A 264 10.05 2.41 26.89
C TYR A 264 11.54 2.11 27.05
N LEU A 265 11.98 1.85 28.28
CA LEU A 265 13.27 1.20 28.50
C LEU A 265 13.04 -0.30 28.37
N VAL A 266 13.69 -0.93 27.41
CA VAL A 266 13.52 -2.35 27.09
C VAL A 266 14.82 -3.09 27.34
N ALA A 267 14.79 -4.06 28.25
CA ALA A 267 15.89 -4.97 28.49
C ALA A 267 15.95 -6.02 27.36
N THR A 268 17.06 -6.06 26.63
CA THR A 268 17.28 -6.94 25.47
C THR A 268 18.65 -7.62 25.54
N PRO A 269 18.93 -8.65 24.73
CA PRO A 269 20.29 -9.19 24.57
C PRO A 269 21.33 -8.18 24.08
N LEU A 270 20.88 -7.08 23.45
CA LEU A 270 21.75 -5.97 23.00
C LEU A 270 21.95 -4.90 24.07
N GLY A 271 21.51 -5.16 25.31
CA GLY A 271 21.51 -4.21 26.44
C GLY A 271 20.17 -3.50 26.62
N ASP A 272 20.14 -2.52 27.53
CA ASP A 272 18.96 -1.72 27.81
C ASP A 272 18.80 -0.61 26.75
N LEU A 273 17.68 -0.64 26.04
CA LEU A 273 17.40 0.28 24.93
C LEU A 273 16.21 1.17 25.27
N ASP A 274 16.43 2.49 25.25
CA ASP A 274 15.36 3.48 25.36
C ASP A 274 14.82 3.79 23.97
N THR A 275 13.53 3.50 23.71
CA THR A 275 12.92 3.63 22.39
C THR A 275 11.42 3.93 22.48
N ALA A 276 10.84 4.45 21.41
CA ALA A 276 9.39 4.60 21.28
C ALA A 276 8.73 3.27 20.86
N GLY A 277 7.42 3.15 21.05
CA GLY A 277 6.69 1.93 20.72
C GLY A 277 5.18 2.12 20.66
N VAL A 278 4.48 1.02 20.47
CA VAL A 278 3.01 0.99 20.48
C VAL A 278 2.50 1.44 21.85
N PRO A 279 1.52 2.35 21.92
CA PRO A 279 0.97 2.81 23.20
C PRO A 279 0.33 1.69 24.02
N GLY A 280 0.44 1.78 25.36
CA GLY A 280 -0.25 0.90 26.30
C GLY A 280 0.56 -0.27 26.82
N LEU A 281 1.85 -0.37 26.47
CA LEU A 281 2.75 -1.37 27.04
C LEU A 281 3.08 -1.02 28.50
N GLY A 282 3.13 -2.05 29.36
CA GLY A 282 3.44 -1.94 30.80
C GLY A 282 4.79 -2.54 31.16
N VAL A 283 5.29 -2.20 32.36
CA VAL A 283 6.50 -2.83 32.92
C VAL A 283 6.25 -4.33 33.08
N GLY A 284 7.19 -5.15 32.60
CA GLY A 284 7.13 -6.60 32.58
C GLY A 284 6.53 -7.19 31.29
N ASP A 285 5.98 -6.39 30.39
CA ASP A 285 5.47 -6.90 29.13
C ASP A 285 6.60 -7.44 28.25
N HIS A 286 6.34 -8.59 27.64
CA HIS A 286 7.20 -9.14 26.60
C HIS A 286 6.93 -8.42 25.29
N VAL A 287 8.00 -7.97 24.64
CA VAL A 287 7.96 -7.12 23.47
C VAL A 287 8.99 -7.56 22.43
N GLU A 288 8.83 -7.05 21.22
CA GLU A 288 9.82 -7.16 20.15
C GLU A 288 10.25 -5.78 19.68
N LEU A 289 11.54 -5.58 19.50
CA LEU A 289 12.07 -4.40 18.82
C LEU A 289 12.14 -4.70 17.33
N VAL A 290 11.51 -3.84 16.55
CA VAL A 290 11.57 -3.86 15.09
C VAL A 290 12.86 -3.20 14.64
N VAL A 291 13.72 -3.96 13.96
CA VAL A 291 15.00 -3.53 13.40
C VAL A 291 14.93 -3.61 11.88
N ARG A 292 15.00 -2.48 11.19
CA ARG A 292 14.96 -2.41 9.73
C ARG A 292 16.35 -2.65 9.14
N ALA A 293 16.44 -3.44 8.06
CA ALA A 293 17.71 -3.76 7.40
C ALA A 293 18.46 -2.50 6.91
N GLU A 294 17.76 -1.48 6.42
CA GLU A 294 18.34 -0.21 5.97
C GLU A 294 18.88 0.67 7.11
N ASN A 295 18.46 0.39 8.36
CA ASN A 295 18.94 1.08 9.55
C ASN A 295 19.99 0.27 10.31
N THR A 296 20.43 -0.87 9.74
CA THR A 296 21.50 -1.73 10.23
C THR A 296 22.66 -1.66 9.25
N ALA A 297 23.61 -0.77 9.52
CA ALA A 297 24.80 -0.61 8.68
C ALA A 297 25.82 -1.70 8.97
N VAL A 298 26.42 -2.28 7.93
CA VAL A 298 27.38 -3.40 8.01
C VAL A 298 28.74 -2.97 7.46
N GLY A 299 29.83 -3.29 8.18
CA GLY A 299 31.21 -3.04 7.79
C GLY A 299 31.90 -1.90 8.54
N LEU A 300 33.19 -1.69 8.23
CA LEU A 300 34.02 -0.69 8.90
C LEU A 300 33.64 0.75 8.62
N ASP A 301 32.87 0.99 7.57
CA ASP A 301 32.38 2.34 7.18
C ASP A 301 31.02 2.66 7.82
N ALA A 302 30.55 1.85 8.80
CA ALA A 302 29.35 2.16 9.53
C ALA A 302 29.57 3.49 10.29
N PRO A 303 28.72 4.50 10.09
CA PRO A 303 28.84 5.77 10.81
C PRO A 303 28.70 5.50 12.31
N GLY A 304 29.76 5.70 13.09
CA GLY A 304 29.70 5.50 14.54
C GLY A 304 30.97 5.00 15.22
N ASN A 305 31.93 4.44 14.51
CA ASN A 305 33.14 3.89 15.16
C ASN A 305 34.04 4.98 15.80
N GLU A 306 33.89 6.25 15.45
CA GLU A 306 34.63 7.36 16.06
C GLU A 306 33.77 8.35 16.88
N GLN A 307 32.43 8.21 16.86
CA GLN A 307 31.48 9.12 17.50
C GLN A 307 30.41 8.44 18.37
N ALA A 308 30.64 7.23 18.82
CA ALA A 308 29.77 6.59 19.83
C ALA A 308 29.89 7.35 21.15
N GLY A 309 29.33 8.56 21.19
CA GLY A 309 29.01 9.27 22.41
C GLY A 309 27.85 8.55 23.11
N GLU A 310 27.83 8.58 24.44
CA GLU A 310 26.73 8.05 25.25
C GLU A 310 25.39 8.52 24.68
N GLY A 311 24.66 7.63 23.97
CA GLY A 311 23.25 7.81 23.62
C GLY A 311 22.81 7.58 22.16
N SER A 312 23.71 7.37 21.15
CA SER A 312 23.24 7.43 19.76
C SER A 312 22.94 6.11 19.08
N ASP A 313 23.86 5.13 19.02
CA ASP A 313 23.68 3.91 18.21
C ASP A 313 24.06 2.63 18.93
N VAL A 314 23.49 1.51 18.52
CA VAL A 314 23.83 0.18 19.04
C VAL A 314 24.91 -0.43 18.14
N VAL A 315 26.11 -0.62 18.69
CA VAL A 315 27.21 -1.27 17.99
C VAL A 315 27.34 -2.71 18.48
N LEU A 316 27.36 -3.67 17.55
CA LEU A 316 27.45 -5.09 17.86
C LEU A 316 28.35 -5.84 16.87
N GLU A 317 28.97 -6.95 17.33
CA GLU A 317 29.63 -7.90 16.46
C GLU A 317 28.62 -8.90 15.89
N ALA A 318 28.80 -9.25 14.62
CA ALA A 318 27.97 -10.23 13.93
C ALA A 318 28.83 -11.13 13.07
N THR A 319 28.31 -12.32 12.76
CA THR A 319 28.90 -13.22 11.78
C THR A 319 27.99 -13.24 10.54
N VAL A 320 28.55 -13.00 9.37
CA VAL A 320 27.81 -13.06 8.11
C VAL A 320 27.36 -14.49 7.86
N ARG A 321 26.05 -14.72 7.83
CA ARG A 321 25.44 -16.00 7.44
C ARG A 321 25.34 -16.11 5.92
N SER A 322 24.86 -15.05 5.28
CA SER A 322 24.79 -14.93 3.83
C SER A 322 24.86 -13.47 3.40
N ALA A 323 25.31 -13.23 2.18
CA ALA A 323 25.38 -11.91 1.59
C ALA A 323 24.93 -11.96 0.12
N ALA A 324 24.32 -10.87 -0.36
CA ALA A 324 23.89 -10.72 -1.73
C ALA A 324 24.12 -9.28 -2.21
N PHE A 325 24.57 -9.14 -3.45
CA PHE A 325 24.72 -7.85 -4.11
C PHE A 325 23.51 -7.56 -5.01
N ASP A 326 22.86 -6.42 -4.79
CA ASP A 326 21.73 -5.93 -5.59
C ASP A 326 22.07 -4.55 -6.22
N GLY A 327 23.13 -4.53 -7.00
CA GLY A 327 23.56 -3.35 -7.76
C GLY A 327 23.98 -2.17 -6.89
N SER A 328 23.06 -1.49 -6.22
CA SER A 328 23.32 -0.31 -5.40
C SER A 328 23.61 -0.62 -3.94
N ILE A 329 23.23 -1.78 -3.45
CA ILE A 329 23.32 -2.21 -2.05
C ILE A 329 23.85 -3.65 -1.95
N ASN A 330 24.64 -3.89 -0.88
CA ASN A 330 24.90 -5.23 -0.37
C ASN A 330 23.90 -5.53 0.75
N THR A 331 23.27 -6.66 0.73
CA THR A 331 22.36 -7.14 1.78
C THR A 331 22.98 -8.32 2.50
N TYR A 332 22.83 -8.37 3.83
CA TYR A 332 23.41 -9.38 4.69
C TYR A 332 22.36 -10.00 5.60
N VAL A 333 22.47 -11.32 5.80
CA VAL A 333 21.85 -12.00 6.92
C VAL A 333 22.96 -12.27 7.94
N LEU A 334 22.76 -11.83 9.17
CA LEU A 334 23.78 -11.74 10.22
C LEU A 334 23.36 -12.55 11.43
N ASP A 335 24.27 -13.34 11.95
CA ASP A 335 24.11 -14.02 13.24
C ASP A 335 24.70 -13.15 14.35
N THR A 336 23.89 -12.81 15.34
CA THR A 336 24.23 -11.97 16.49
C THR A 336 23.83 -12.64 17.80
N GLU A 337 24.24 -12.08 18.94
CA GLU A 337 23.79 -12.53 20.27
C GLU A 337 22.28 -12.33 20.47
N ALA A 338 21.66 -11.38 19.75
CA ALA A 338 20.23 -11.12 19.80
C ALA A 338 19.40 -11.92 18.77
N GLY A 339 20.02 -12.87 18.09
CA GLY A 339 19.40 -13.66 17.02
C GLY A 339 19.85 -13.23 15.63
N THR A 340 19.06 -13.57 14.64
CA THR A 340 19.35 -13.25 13.24
C THR A 340 18.84 -11.87 12.88
N LEU A 341 19.75 -11.01 12.39
CA LEU A 341 19.42 -9.68 11.89
C LEU A 341 19.69 -9.58 10.38
N GLU A 342 19.01 -8.67 9.72
CA GLU A 342 19.32 -8.25 8.36
C GLU A 342 19.95 -6.86 8.38
N GLY A 343 20.99 -6.66 7.54
CA GLY A 343 21.70 -5.40 7.45
C GLY A 343 22.10 -5.08 6.03
N ARG A 344 22.55 -3.84 5.81
CA ARG A 344 22.95 -3.34 4.50
C ARG A 344 24.27 -2.58 4.52
N SER A 345 25.00 -2.63 3.41
CA SER A 345 26.07 -1.68 3.11
C SER A 345 25.91 -1.13 1.70
N HIS A 346 26.66 -0.07 1.38
CA HIS A 346 26.66 0.49 0.04
C HIS A 346 27.25 -0.52 -0.96
N GLY A 347 26.64 -0.66 -2.15
CA GLY A 347 27.07 -1.65 -3.15
C GLY A 347 28.47 -1.45 -3.73
N MET A 348 29.10 -0.29 -3.49
CA MET A 348 30.52 -0.07 -3.82
C MET A 348 31.49 -0.62 -2.79
N ASN A 349 31.00 -0.95 -1.57
CA ASN A 349 31.82 -1.59 -0.56
C ASN A 349 32.09 -3.04 -0.92
N GLU A 350 33.20 -3.59 -0.43
CA GLU A 350 33.51 -5.01 -0.62
C GLU A 350 32.41 -5.87 0.04
N LEU A 351 32.00 -6.91 -0.68
CA LEU A 351 30.98 -7.85 -0.18
C LEU A 351 31.65 -8.81 0.80
N HIS A 352 31.25 -8.75 2.07
CA HIS A 352 31.72 -9.68 3.10
C HIS A 352 31.26 -11.12 2.84
N ALA A 353 32.17 -12.07 3.03
CA ALA A 353 31.90 -13.49 2.80
C ALA A 353 31.16 -14.15 3.98
N ALA A 354 30.44 -15.25 3.70
CA ALA A 354 29.84 -16.06 4.74
C ALA A 354 30.91 -16.59 5.73
N GLY A 355 30.63 -16.48 7.01
CA GLY A 355 31.54 -16.81 8.12
C GLY A 355 32.46 -15.67 8.57
N GLU A 356 32.48 -14.56 7.84
CA GLU A 356 33.25 -13.37 8.21
C GLU A 356 32.60 -12.66 9.40
N LYS A 357 33.45 -12.17 10.33
CA LYS A 357 33.02 -11.32 11.45
C LYS A 357 33.01 -9.87 11.01
N VAL A 358 31.92 -9.19 11.27
CA VAL A 358 31.68 -7.80 10.90
C VAL A 358 31.14 -7.00 12.08
N THR A 359 31.41 -5.71 12.09
CA THR A 359 30.76 -4.78 13.00
C THR A 359 29.48 -4.27 12.36
N CYS A 360 28.39 -4.24 13.13
CA CYS A 360 27.10 -3.68 12.72
C CYS A 360 26.74 -2.51 13.63
N VAL A 361 26.10 -1.51 13.03
CA VAL A 361 25.59 -0.34 13.75
C VAL A 361 24.09 -0.20 13.46
N ILE A 362 23.29 -0.22 14.53
CA ILE A 362 21.85 -0.02 14.45
C ILE A 362 21.52 1.38 15.00
N SER A 363 20.84 2.19 14.21
CA SER A 363 20.37 3.51 14.67
C SER A 363 19.28 3.36 15.74
N ARG A 364 19.53 3.89 16.94
CA ARG A 364 18.55 3.85 18.06
C ARG A 364 17.26 4.58 17.74
N GLU A 365 17.34 5.69 17.02
CA GLU A 365 16.16 6.49 16.66
C GLU A 365 15.20 5.73 15.73
N SER A 366 15.71 4.71 15.02
CA SER A 366 14.94 3.89 14.10
C SER A 366 14.24 2.69 14.74
N LEU A 367 14.54 2.41 16.01
CA LEU A 367 13.94 1.30 16.74
C LEU A 367 12.50 1.61 17.13
N TRP A 368 11.64 0.61 17.02
CA TRP A 368 10.24 0.69 17.40
C TRP A 368 9.81 -0.57 18.14
N VAL A 369 9.09 -0.41 19.25
CA VAL A 369 8.64 -1.54 20.10
C VAL A 369 7.20 -1.90 19.74
N ILE A 370 6.98 -3.20 19.57
CA ILE A 370 5.67 -3.82 19.37
C ILE A 370 5.43 -4.91 20.43
N PRO A 371 4.17 -5.27 20.75
CA PRO A 371 3.88 -6.43 21.58
C PRO A 371 4.48 -7.70 20.97
N ALA A 372 5.01 -8.58 21.80
CA ALA A 372 5.42 -9.91 21.34
C ALA A 372 4.19 -10.72 20.91
N ASP A 373 4.33 -11.49 19.82
CA ASP A 373 3.26 -12.36 19.33
C ASP A 373 2.96 -13.45 20.37
N SER A 374 1.70 -13.48 20.84
CA SER A 374 1.24 -14.46 21.82
C SER A 374 1.16 -15.89 21.27
N SER A 375 1.51 -16.12 20.01
CA SER A 375 1.40 -17.41 19.32
C SER A 375 2.63 -18.32 19.42
N GLU A 376 3.72 -17.88 20.06
CA GLU A 376 4.89 -18.74 20.35
C GLU A 376 4.89 -19.21 21.82
N LYS A 377 3.85 -19.98 22.22
CA LYS A 377 3.85 -20.80 23.44
C LYS A 377 3.62 -22.25 23.10
#